data_9a2908426a56113670c4980da955c040
#
_entry.id   9a2908426a56113670c4980da955c040
#
_cell.length_a   1.000
_cell.length_b   1.000
_cell.length_c   1.000
_cell.angle_alpha   90.00
_cell.angle_beta   90.00
_cell.angle_gamma   90.00
#
_symmetry.space_group_name_H-M   'P 1'
#
loop_
_entity.id
_entity.type
_entity.pdbx_description
1 polymer ?
#
loop_
_entity_poly.entity_id
_entity_poly.type
_entity_poly.pdbx_seq_one_letter_code
_entity_poly.pdbx_strand_id
1 'polypeptide(L)'
;MFDFKRENCQEWTTVKFTIYPHMNKTILLGLTLAASVSSASAYHADKYDGQFGMSLEGAYGIATKDAMPNVAGGNLSIFNYIETGSIVHQISLNGGILAGSHHPSVQDLGISGPYTASLRSTYIPMMAGYTLNLPIGDYTMFYLGGKVGATYGDVKTTIHGLEDGSRSRTISSTKFSWAAQAGFKFSISNSADFVLGYEYYQIQGYNDPGYHTIKLGFSWNF
;
A
#
# COMPACT_ATOMS: atom_id res chain seq x y z
N MET A 1 5.10 -47.62 37.90
CA MET A 1 6.41 -46.99 37.72
C MET A 1 6.69 -47.00 36.23
N PHE A 2 6.20 -45.97 35.50
CA PHE A 2 6.36 -45.84 34.05
C PHE A 2 7.23 -44.61 33.80
N ASP A 3 8.43 -44.88 33.31
CA ASP A 3 9.42 -43.89 32.89
C ASP A 3 9.02 -43.34 31.49
N PHE A 4 8.69 -42.05 31.41
CA PHE A 4 8.45 -41.35 30.16
C PHE A 4 9.73 -40.67 29.73
N LYS A 5 10.49 -41.26 28.83
CA LYS A 5 11.64 -40.68 28.16
C LYS A 5 11.13 -39.72 27.10
N ARG A 6 11.31 -38.39 27.33
CA ARG A 6 11.14 -37.34 26.32
C ARG A 6 12.32 -37.40 25.37
N GLU A 7 12.12 -37.83 24.17
CA GLU A 7 13.09 -37.64 23.08
C GLU A 7 12.78 -36.29 22.38
N ASN A 8 13.72 -35.34 22.55
CA ASN A 8 13.76 -34.10 21.79
C ASN A 8 14.29 -34.40 20.40
N CYS A 9 13.43 -34.43 19.39
CA CYS A 9 13.83 -34.31 17.99
C CYS A 9 13.53 -32.89 17.52
N GLN A 10 14.51 -31.98 17.64
CA GLN A 10 14.56 -30.78 16.82
C GLN A 10 15.27 -31.13 15.52
N GLU A 11 14.54 -31.52 14.51
CA GLU A 11 15.06 -31.53 13.14
C GLU A 11 14.97 -30.13 12.54
N TRP A 12 16.13 -29.48 12.46
CA TRP A 12 16.29 -28.24 11.72
C TRP A 12 16.33 -28.56 10.22
N THR A 13 15.21 -28.36 9.53
CA THR A 13 15.19 -28.44 8.07
C THR A 13 15.86 -27.21 7.48
N THR A 14 17.11 -27.33 7.08
CA THR A 14 17.84 -26.26 6.39
C THR A 14 17.31 -26.15 4.97
N VAL A 15 16.45 -25.18 4.72
CA VAL A 15 15.98 -24.86 3.36
C VAL A 15 17.10 -24.11 2.63
N LYS A 16 17.75 -24.76 1.66
CA LYS A 16 18.71 -24.12 0.77
C LYS A 16 17.96 -23.33 -0.29
N PHE A 17 18.00 -22.01 -0.19
CA PHE A 17 17.51 -21.13 -1.25
C PHE A 17 18.57 -20.91 -2.33
N THR A 18 18.27 -21.32 -3.57
CA THR A 18 19.08 -20.99 -4.73
C THR A 18 18.74 -19.55 -5.15
N ILE A 19 19.65 -18.63 -4.90
CA ILE A 19 19.45 -17.19 -5.22
C ILE A 19 19.72 -17.00 -6.72
N TYR A 20 18.71 -16.61 -7.47
CA TYR A 20 18.84 -16.16 -8.85
C TYR A 20 19.51 -14.77 -8.90
N PRO A 21 20.55 -14.57 -9.74
CA PRO A 21 21.39 -13.35 -9.69
C PRO A 21 20.70 -12.05 -10.12
N HIS A 22 19.45 -12.09 -10.55
CA HIS A 22 18.69 -10.91 -11.00
C HIS A 22 17.53 -10.51 -10.08
N MET A 23 17.37 -11.15 -8.92
CA MET A 23 16.34 -10.76 -7.97
C MET A 23 16.74 -9.51 -7.20
N ASN A 24 15.91 -8.48 -7.28
CA ASN A 24 16.14 -7.20 -6.59
C ASN A 24 16.22 -7.45 -5.07
N LYS A 25 17.28 -6.93 -4.41
CA LYS A 25 17.57 -7.18 -2.98
C LYS A 25 16.40 -6.86 -2.04
N THR A 26 15.52 -5.95 -2.48
CA THR A 26 14.29 -5.57 -1.75
C THR A 26 13.26 -6.69 -1.68
N ILE A 27 13.15 -7.51 -2.75
CA ILE A 27 12.22 -8.66 -2.78
C ILE A 27 12.73 -9.79 -1.89
N LEU A 28 14.05 -9.98 -1.85
CA LEU A 28 14.68 -10.99 -1.00
C LEU A 28 14.49 -10.68 0.49
N LEU A 29 14.56 -9.40 0.88
CA LEU A 29 14.34 -8.96 2.26
C LEU A 29 12.88 -9.21 2.70
N GLY A 30 11.91 -8.98 1.82
CA GLY A 30 10.48 -9.26 2.07
C GLY A 30 10.19 -10.75 2.25
N LEU A 31 10.82 -11.62 1.43
CA LEU A 31 10.65 -13.07 1.51
C LEU A 31 11.32 -13.68 2.75
N THR A 32 12.49 -13.18 3.16
CA THR A 32 13.15 -13.64 4.39
C THR A 32 12.40 -13.22 5.66
N LEU A 33 11.78 -12.03 5.69
CA LEU A 33 10.89 -11.65 6.78
C LEU A 33 9.65 -12.56 6.87
N ALA A 34 9.04 -12.91 5.74
CA ALA A 34 7.89 -13.81 5.71
C ALA A 34 8.23 -15.24 6.18
N ALA A 35 9.45 -15.74 5.90
CA ALA A 35 9.88 -17.09 6.31
C ALA A 35 10.24 -17.19 7.80
N SER A 36 10.59 -16.08 8.47
CA SER A 36 10.93 -16.09 9.91
C SER A 36 9.70 -16.01 10.85
N VAL A 37 8.50 -15.79 10.30
CA VAL A 37 7.26 -15.62 11.06
C VAL A 37 6.62 -16.96 11.50
N SER A 38 7.15 -18.11 11.05
CA SER A 38 6.55 -19.44 11.32
C SER A 38 6.66 -19.93 12.77
N SER A 39 7.22 -19.16 13.70
CA SER A 39 7.33 -19.50 15.13
C SER A 39 6.59 -18.55 16.06
N ALA A 40 5.66 -17.74 15.53
CA ALA A 40 4.87 -16.83 16.37
C ALA A 40 3.94 -17.61 17.30
N SER A 41 4.15 -17.42 18.59
CA SER A 41 3.32 -17.87 19.69
C SER A 41 1.84 -17.52 19.47
N ALA A 42 0.97 -18.32 20.05
CA ALA A 42 -0.48 -18.20 19.98
C ALA A 42 -0.95 -16.76 20.28
N TYR A 43 -1.12 -15.96 19.25
CA TYR A 43 -1.93 -14.77 19.28
C TYR A 43 -3.36 -15.22 19.60
N HIS A 44 -4.06 -14.50 20.46
CA HIS A 44 -5.44 -14.81 20.79
C HIS A 44 -6.30 -14.70 19.53
N ALA A 45 -6.50 -15.81 18.85
CA ALA A 45 -7.20 -15.93 17.58
C ALA A 45 -8.64 -15.38 17.65
N ASP A 46 -9.31 -15.55 18.77
CA ASP A 46 -10.72 -15.14 18.97
C ASP A 46 -10.96 -13.60 18.94
N LYS A 47 -9.88 -12.82 18.83
CA LYS A 47 -10.00 -11.34 18.94
C LYS A 47 -10.56 -10.68 17.69
N TYR A 48 -10.38 -11.28 16.49
CA TYR A 48 -10.70 -10.60 15.22
C TYR A 48 -11.83 -11.26 14.44
N ASP A 49 -12.23 -12.49 14.75
CA ASP A 49 -13.21 -13.21 13.93
C ASP A 49 -14.57 -12.51 13.90
N GLY A 50 -15.02 -12.23 12.69
CA GLY A 50 -16.28 -11.55 12.43
C GLY A 50 -16.30 -10.06 12.79
N GLN A 51 -15.18 -9.49 13.26
CA GLN A 51 -15.15 -8.06 13.62
C GLN A 51 -15.18 -7.16 12.39
N PHE A 52 -16.01 -6.14 12.49
CA PHE A 52 -16.05 -5.03 11.56
C PHE A 52 -15.09 -3.94 12.05
N GLY A 53 -14.45 -3.24 11.13
CA GLY A 53 -13.56 -2.15 11.48
C GLY A 53 -13.49 -1.07 10.42
N MET A 54 -12.80 0.00 10.77
CA MET A 54 -12.49 1.12 9.88
C MET A 54 -11.04 1.57 10.08
N SER A 55 -10.42 2.11 9.03
CA SER A 55 -9.10 2.77 9.15
C SER A 55 -9.10 4.13 8.49
N LEU A 56 -8.29 5.01 9.04
CA LEU A 56 -7.96 6.32 8.47
C LEU A 56 -6.44 6.42 8.36
N GLU A 57 -5.94 6.62 7.16
CA GLU A 57 -4.52 6.63 6.85
C GLU A 57 -4.17 7.90 6.07
N GLY A 58 -3.09 8.58 6.47
CA GLY A 58 -2.40 9.55 5.64
C GLY A 58 -1.48 8.83 4.66
N ALA A 59 -1.35 9.35 3.45
CA ALA A 59 -0.56 8.75 2.38
C ALA A 59 0.34 9.79 1.71
N TYR A 60 1.59 9.42 1.44
CA TYR A 60 2.51 10.17 0.61
C TYR A 60 3.08 9.26 -0.47
N GLY A 61 2.85 9.62 -1.73
CA GLY A 61 3.22 8.84 -2.90
C GLY A 61 4.25 9.55 -3.76
N ILE A 62 5.33 8.83 -4.09
CA ILE A 62 6.37 9.25 -5.03
C ILE A 62 6.03 8.65 -6.40
N ALA A 63 5.91 9.50 -7.40
CA ALA A 63 5.61 9.08 -8.76
C ALA A 63 6.78 8.26 -9.35
N THR A 64 6.44 7.23 -10.12
CA THR A 64 7.44 6.42 -10.85
C THR A 64 7.94 7.10 -12.13
N LYS A 65 7.31 8.20 -12.54
CA LYS A 65 7.65 8.99 -13.73
C LYS A 65 7.97 10.43 -13.32
N ASP A 66 9.10 10.94 -13.77
CA ASP A 66 9.60 12.29 -13.44
C ASP A 66 8.65 13.41 -13.85
N ALA A 67 7.88 13.22 -14.93
CA ALA A 67 6.89 14.19 -15.40
C ALA A 67 5.62 14.27 -14.54
N MET A 68 5.43 13.35 -13.59
CA MET A 68 4.23 13.30 -12.75
C MET A 68 4.51 13.87 -11.36
N PRO A 69 3.53 14.56 -10.73
CA PRO A 69 3.69 15.07 -9.38
C PRO A 69 3.71 13.95 -8.35
N ASN A 70 4.53 14.10 -7.31
CA ASN A 70 4.32 13.38 -6.07
C ASN A 70 2.97 13.78 -5.48
N VAL A 71 2.33 12.85 -4.80
CA VAL A 71 0.97 13.05 -4.26
C VAL A 71 0.95 12.86 -2.75
N ALA A 72 0.09 13.62 -2.09
CA ALA A 72 -0.20 13.43 -0.67
C ALA A 72 -1.71 13.42 -0.47
N GLY A 73 -2.18 12.74 0.56
CA GLY A 73 -3.61 12.70 0.85
C GLY A 73 -3.98 11.77 1.98
N GLY A 74 -5.22 11.31 1.94
CA GLY A 74 -5.77 10.40 2.93
C GLY A 74 -6.60 9.29 2.32
N ASN A 75 -6.70 8.20 3.04
CA ASN A 75 -7.46 7.02 2.68
C ASN A 75 -8.33 6.59 3.88
N LEU A 76 -9.59 6.30 3.59
CA LEU A 76 -10.54 5.71 4.52
C LEU A 76 -10.83 4.29 4.05
N SER A 77 -10.81 3.33 4.96
CA SER A 77 -11.20 1.96 4.67
C SER A 77 -12.24 1.48 5.68
N ILE A 78 -13.17 0.69 5.20
CA ILE A 78 -14.05 -0.14 6.03
C ILE A 78 -13.74 -1.60 5.72
N PHE A 79 -13.72 -2.45 6.72
CA PHE A 79 -13.29 -3.83 6.54
C PHE A 79 -13.97 -4.78 7.52
N ASN A 80 -13.90 -6.05 7.17
CA ASN A 80 -14.30 -7.16 8.03
C ASN A 80 -13.12 -8.13 8.13
N TYR A 81 -12.96 -8.74 9.30
CA TYR A 81 -11.98 -9.76 9.58
C TYR A 81 -12.61 -11.15 9.60
N ILE A 82 -11.88 -12.13 9.09
CA ILE A 82 -12.21 -13.56 9.12
C ILE A 82 -10.94 -14.29 9.58
N GLU A 83 -11.01 -15.02 10.66
CA GLU A 83 -9.88 -15.81 11.16
C GLU A 83 -9.88 -17.22 10.61
N THR A 84 -8.68 -17.68 10.27
CA THR A 84 -8.46 -19.09 9.88
C THR A 84 -7.16 -19.56 10.52
N GLY A 85 -7.27 -20.22 11.66
CA GLY A 85 -6.11 -20.59 12.47
C GLY A 85 -5.37 -19.38 13.01
N SER A 86 -4.09 -19.23 12.67
CA SER A 86 -3.25 -18.10 13.09
C SER A 86 -3.22 -16.95 12.07
N ILE A 87 -4.02 -17.02 11.02
CA ILE A 87 -4.04 -16.02 9.94
C ILE A 87 -5.35 -15.25 10.00
N VAL A 88 -5.26 -13.92 9.99
CA VAL A 88 -6.42 -13.04 9.96
C VAL A 88 -6.58 -12.46 8.56
N HIS A 89 -7.64 -12.87 7.88
CA HIS A 89 -8.02 -12.37 6.56
C HIS A 89 -8.81 -11.07 6.74
N GLN A 90 -8.53 -10.07 5.91
CA GLN A 90 -9.25 -8.80 5.92
C GLN A 90 -9.80 -8.52 4.53
N ILE A 91 -11.10 -8.37 4.42
CA ILE A 91 -11.77 -7.89 3.20
C ILE A 91 -12.15 -6.45 3.43
N SER A 92 -11.81 -5.55 2.49
CA SER A 92 -12.00 -4.11 2.68
C SER A 92 -12.58 -3.40 1.47
N LEU A 93 -13.28 -2.31 1.74
CA LEU A 93 -13.60 -1.27 0.76
C LEU A 93 -12.83 0.00 1.15
N ASN A 94 -12.15 0.57 0.18
CA ASN A 94 -11.22 1.66 0.38
C ASN A 94 -11.62 2.84 -0.51
N GLY A 95 -11.63 4.03 0.05
CA GLY A 95 -11.82 5.28 -0.66
C GLY A 95 -10.83 6.32 -0.18
N GLY A 96 -10.38 7.21 -1.06
CA GLY A 96 -9.39 8.19 -0.67
C GLY A 96 -9.33 9.40 -1.58
N ILE A 97 -8.44 10.30 -1.26
CA ILE A 97 -8.06 11.44 -2.09
C ILE A 97 -6.55 11.61 -2.04
N LEU A 98 -5.93 11.71 -3.21
CA LEU A 98 -4.51 11.98 -3.39
C LEU A 98 -4.37 13.19 -4.30
N ALA A 99 -3.61 14.18 -3.90
CA ALA A 99 -3.39 15.39 -4.69
C ALA A 99 -1.90 15.75 -4.73
N GLY A 100 -1.48 16.31 -5.85
CA GLY A 100 -0.10 16.76 -6.02
C GLY A 100 0.02 17.86 -7.07
N SER A 101 1.14 18.59 -7.00
CA SER A 101 1.51 19.58 -8.00
C SER A 101 3.00 19.47 -8.30
N HIS A 102 3.35 19.69 -9.55
CA HIS A 102 4.71 19.65 -10.06
C HIS A 102 4.91 20.72 -11.13
N HIS A 103 6.13 21.17 -11.29
CA HIS A 103 6.52 22.09 -12.35
C HIS A 103 7.53 21.37 -13.25
N PRO A 104 7.04 20.52 -14.18
CA PRO A 104 7.93 19.84 -15.12
C PRO A 104 8.63 20.84 -16.02
N SER A 105 9.83 20.51 -16.48
CA SER A 105 10.45 21.27 -17.55
C SER A 105 9.59 21.14 -18.81
N VAL A 106 9.50 22.21 -19.61
CA VAL A 106 8.73 22.14 -20.87
C VAL A 106 9.31 21.12 -21.84
N GLN A 107 10.61 20.82 -21.73
CA GLN A 107 11.29 19.79 -22.50
C GLN A 107 10.74 18.39 -22.18
N ASP A 108 10.41 18.11 -20.91
CA ASP A 108 9.80 16.84 -20.49
C ASP A 108 8.40 16.66 -21.08
N LEU A 109 7.75 17.77 -21.44
CA LEU A 109 6.46 17.79 -22.13
C LEU A 109 6.57 17.82 -23.65
N GLY A 110 7.79 17.76 -24.21
CA GLY A 110 8.04 17.84 -25.65
C GLY A 110 7.80 19.23 -26.26
N ILE A 111 7.81 20.29 -25.44
CA ILE A 111 7.57 21.67 -25.85
C ILE A 111 8.90 22.41 -25.88
N SER A 112 9.25 23.02 -27.02
CA SER A 112 10.45 23.86 -27.17
C SER A 112 10.09 25.33 -27.03
N GLY A 113 10.88 26.08 -26.22
CA GLY A 113 10.72 27.54 -26.06
C GLY A 113 10.84 27.99 -24.60
N PRO A 114 10.80 29.32 -24.35
CA PRO A 114 10.93 29.90 -23.02
C PRO A 114 9.61 29.83 -22.24
N TYR A 115 9.01 28.66 -22.18
CA TYR A 115 7.76 28.44 -21.48
C TYR A 115 8.00 27.79 -20.12
N THR A 116 7.06 27.98 -19.18
CA THR A 116 7.00 27.22 -17.93
C THR A 116 5.70 26.45 -17.88
N ALA A 117 5.75 25.24 -17.32
CA ALA A 117 4.59 24.39 -17.17
C ALA A 117 4.30 24.10 -15.69
N SER A 118 3.03 24.02 -15.34
CA SER A 118 2.60 23.48 -14.05
C SER A 118 1.59 22.38 -14.26
N LEU A 119 1.78 21.30 -13.54
CA LEU A 119 0.92 20.12 -13.54
C LEU A 119 0.31 19.96 -12.15
N ARG A 120 -1.01 19.91 -12.07
CA ARG A 120 -1.74 19.57 -10.84
C ARG A 120 -2.57 18.32 -11.10
N SER A 121 -2.48 17.36 -10.21
CA SER A 121 -3.30 16.15 -10.28
C SER A 121 -4.07 15.92 -8.99
N THR A 122 -5.27 15.40 -9.12
CA THR A 122 -6.11 14.93 -8.02
C THR A 122 -6.66 13.55 -8.41
N TYR A 123 -6.51 12.58 -7.53
CA TYR A 123 -6.99 11.22 -7.73
C TYR A 123 -7.92 10.84 -6.59
N ILE A 124 -9.03 10.22 -6.93
CA ILE A 124 -10.03 9.69 -5.99
C ILE A 124 -10.13 8.18 -6.25
N PRO A 125 -9.31 7.35 -5.58
CA PRO A 125 -9.40 5.90 -5.65
C PRO A 125 -10.64 5.37 -4.93
N MET A 126 -11.29 4.36 -5.52
CA MET A 126 -12.34 3.53 -4.93
C MET A 126 -12.01 2.08 -5.24
N MET A 127 -11.64 1.30 -4.23
CA MET A 127 -11.03 -0.01 -4.40
C MET A 127 -11.59 -1.03 -3.42
N ALA A 128 -11.78 -2.26 -3.86
CA ALA A 128 -11.93 -3.43 -3.00
C ALA A 128 -10.55 -4.02 -2.71
N GLY A 129 -10.34 -4.47 -1.49
CA GLY A 129 -9.05 -5.01 -1.05
C GLY A 129 -9.18 -6.33 -0.31
N TYR A 130 -8.12 -7.11 -0.40
CA TYR A 130 -7.91 -8.31 0.40
C TYR A 130 -6.52 -8.26 1.01
N THR A 131 -6.43 -8.54 2.31
CA THR A 131 -5.19 -8.45 3.07
C THR A 131 -5.09 -9.66 4.00
N LEU A 132 -3.93 -10.29 4.01
CA LEU A 132 -3.51 -11.28 5.01
C LEU A 132 -2.81 -10.53 6.13
N ASN A 133 -3.24 -10.74 7.37
CA ASN A 133 -2.59 -10.23 8.56
C ASN A 133 -2.01 -11.42 9.32
N LEU A 134 -0.71 -11.38 9.55
CA LEU A 134 0.08 -12.41 10.20
C LEU A 134 0.55 -11.88 11.55
N PRO A 135 0.03 -12.37 12.67
CA PRO A 135 0.54 -12.02 13.99
C PRO A 135 2.01 -12.43 14.13
N ILE A 136 2.88 -11.52 14.52
CA ILE A 136 4.31 -11.76 14.75
C ILE A 136 4.73 -11.54 16.21
N GLY A 137 3.77 -11.26 17.07
CA GLY A 137 3.91 -11.05 18.50
C GLY A 137 2.59 -10.62 19.11
N ASP A 138 2.59 -10.38 20.41
CA ASP A 138 1.35 -10.07 21.18
C ASP A 138 0.68 -8.77 20.74
N TYR A 139 1.45 -7.82 20.20
CA TYR A 139 0.99 -6.47 19.84
C TYR A 139 1.29 -6.07 18.40
N THR A 140 1.81 -7.00 17.59
CA THR A 140 2.27 -6.66 16.24
C THR A 140 1.77 -7.66 15.22
N MET A 141 1.21 -7.16 14.12
CA MET A 141 0.86 -7.95 12.94
C MET A 141 1.63 -7.42 11.72
N PHE A 142 2.18 -8.31 10.94
CA PHE A 142 2.60 -8.03 9.57
C PHE A 142 1.41 -8.23 8.64
N TYR A 143 1.21 -7.32 7.70
CA TYR A 143 0.17 -7.49 6.69
C TYR A 143 0.72 -7.45 5.27
N LEU A 144 0.10 -8.22 4.38
CA LEU A 144 0.37 -8.26 2.96
C LEU A 144 -0.95 -8.37 2.21
N GLY A 145 -1.14 -7.59 1.15
CA GLY A 145 -2.40 -7.63 0.43
C GLY A 145 -2.38 -6.91 -0.91
N GLY A 146 -3.54 -6.94 -1.55
CA GLY A 146 -3.79 -6.26 -2.80
C GLY A 146 -5.15 -5.59 -2.84
N LYS A 147 -5.27 -4.59 -3.70
CA LYS A 147 -6.50 -3.85 -3.96
C LYS A 147 -6.72 -3.72 -5.45
N VAL A 148 -7.98 -3.75 -5.87
CA VAL A 148 -8.39 -3.52 -7.25
C VAL A 148 -9.63 -2.63 -7.27
N GLY A 149 -9.74 -1.78 -8.28
CA GLY A 149 -10.90 -0.90 -8.41
C GLY A 149 -10.76 0.14 -9.50
N ALA A 150 -11.34 1.29 -9.27
CA ALA A 150 -11.32 2.42 -10.17
C ALA A 150 -10.81 3.67 -9.47
N THR A 151 -10.12 4.52 -10.23
CA THR A 151 -9.68 5.83 -9.78
C THR A 151 -10.22 6.89 -10.72
N TYR A 152 -10.95 7.83 -10.17
CA TYR A 152 -11.24 9.07 -10.86
C TYR A 152 -10.02 9.99 -10.74
N GLY A 153 -9.49 10.42 -11.87
CA GLY A 153 -8.34 11.33 -11.96
C GLY A 153 -8.72 12.63 -12.65
N ASP A 154 -8.27 13.75 -12.09
CA ASP A 154 -8.35 15.08 -12.65
C ASP A 154 -6.92 15.64 -12.77
N VAL A 155 -6.47 15.89 -14.01
CA VAL A 155 -5.12 16.37 -14.29
C VAL A 155 -5.22 17.69 -15.04
N LYS A 156 -4.77 18.78 -14.41
CA LYS A 156 -4.71 20.11 -14.98
C LYS A 156 -3.29 20.48 -15.34
N THR A 157 -3.05 20.73 -16.62
CA THR A 157 -1.80 21.26 -17.14
C THR A 157 -1.98 22.73 -17.49
N THR A 158 -1.08 23.60 -17.01
CA THR A 158 -1.06 25.03 -17.36
C THR A 158 0.31 25.39 -17.92
N ILE A 159 0.34 26.02 -19.08
CA ILE A 159 1.56 26.50 -19.76
C ILE A 159 1.53 28.03 -19.71
N HIS A 160 2.62 28.63 -19.23
CA HIS A 160 2.82 30.07 -19.09
C HIS A 160 3.90 30.55 -20.07
N GLY A 161 3.86 31.84 -20.45
CA GLY A 161 4.86 32.46 -21.33
C GLY A 161 4.44 32.50 -22.79
N LEU A 162 3.20 32.17 -23.11
CA LEU A 162 2.63 32.38 -24.46
C LEU A 162 2.35 33.88 -24.68
N GLU A 163 2.42 34.38 -25.94
CA GLU A 163 2.12 35.76 -26.28
C GLU A 163 0.73 36.19 -25.81
N ASP A 164 -0.24 35.26 -25.79
CA ASP A 164 -1.61 35.48 -25.30
C ASP A 164 -1.79 35.18 -23.78
N GLY A 165 -0.70 35.05 -23.01
CA GLY A 165 -0.75 34.80 -21.58
C GLY A 165 -0.56 33.30 -21.21
N SER A 166 -1.49 32.72 -20.46
CA SER A 166 -1.41 31.29 -20.05
C SER A 166 -2.55 30.47 -20.63
N ARG A 167 -2.26 29.25 -21.04
CA ARG A 167 -3.27 28.28 -21.46
C ARG A 167 -3.33 27.12 -20.47
N SER A 168 -4.53 26.72 -20.09
CA SER A 168 -4.75 25.57 -19.23
C SER A 168 -5.67 24.54 -19.89
N ARG A 169 -5.34 23.26 -19.69
CA ARG A 169 -6.17 22.13 -20.12
C ARG A 169 -6.36 21.19 -18.93
N THR A 170 -7.60 20.82 -18.69
CA THR A 170 -7.98 19.82 -17.69
C THR A 170 -8.45 18.55 -18.40
N ILE A 171 -7.96 17.40 -17.95
CA ILE A 171 -8.38 16.09 -18.43
C ILE A 171 -8.86 15.30 -17.22
N SER A 172 -10.15 14.93 -17.23
CA SER A 172 -10.77 14.12 -16.19
C SER A 172 -11.14 12.76 -16.76
N SER A 173 -10.83 11.69 -16.05
CA SER A 173 -11.17 10.33 -16.48
C SER A 173 -11.21 9.36 -15.31
N THR A 174 -12.05 8.34 -15.44
CA THR A 174 -12.04 7.18 -14.53
C THR A 174 -11.26 6.04 -15.19
N LYS A 175 -10.33 5.46 -14.45
CA LYS A 175 -9.43 4.42 -14.92
C LYS A 175 -9.43 3.23 -13.96
N PHE A 176 -9.19 2.04 -14.50
CA PHE A 176 -8.89 0.88 -13.66
C PHE A 176 -7.60 1.13 -12.88
N SER A 177 -7.59 0.69 -11.64
CA SER A 177 -6.42 0.80 -10.77
C SER A 177 -6.26 -0.44 -9.90
N TRP A 178 -5.03 -0.71 -9.55
CA TRP A 178 -4.69 -1.76 -8.62
C TRP A 178 -3.56 -1.31 -7.69
N ALA A 179 -3.44 -1.98 -6.55
CA ALA A 179 -2.36 -1.74 -5.61
C ALA A 179 -1.91 -3.05 -4.98
N ALA A 180 -0.62 -3.11 -4.65
CA ALA A 180 -0.04 -4.12 -3.77
C ALA A 180 0.47 -3.42 -2.52
N GLN A 181 0.18 -3.96 -1.34
CA GLN A 181 0.53 -3.33 -0.08
C GLN A 181 1.15 -4.32 0.90
N ALA A 182 2.05 -3.81 1.75
CA ALA A 182 2.62 -4.54 2.86
C ALA A 182 2.94 -3.57 4.00
N GLY A 183 2.95 -4.06 5.25
CA GLY A 183 3.26 -3.20 6.38
C GLY A 183 3.06 -3.89 7.72
N PHE A 184 2.97 -3.06 8.75
CA PHE A 184 2.79 -3.49 10.13
C PHE A 184 1.60 -2.78 10.77
N LYS A 185 0.91 -3.50 11.63
CA LYS A 185 -0.07 -2.98 12.57
C LYS A 185 0.44 -3.20 13.97
N PHE A 186 0.37 -2.18 14.79
CA PHE A 186 0.81 -2.19 16.19
C PHE A 186 -0.41 -1.92 17.06
N SER A 187 -0.83 -2.90 17.85
CA SER A 187 -1.98 -2.76 18.74
C SER A 187 -1.68 -1.75 19.85
N ILE A 188 -2.44 -0.67 19.88
CA ILE A 188 -2.38 0.38 20.91
C ILE A 188 -3.38 0.07 22.04
N SER A 189 -4.50 -0.52 21.67
CA SER A 189 -5.55 -0.96 22.60
C SER A 189 -6.23 -2.21 22.05
N ASN A 190 -7.21 -2.73 22.81
CA ASN A 190 -7.99 -3.90 22.36
C ASN A 190 -8.80 -3.64 21.09
N SER A 191 -9.07 -2.38 20.77
CA SER A 191 -9.92 -1.99 19.62
C SER A 191 -9.24 -1.03 18.65
N ALA A 192 -7.95 -0.70 18.84
CA ALA A 192 -7.25 0.24 17.98
C ALA A 192 -5.81 -0.18 17.69
N ASP A 193 -5.41 -0.06 16.43
CA ASP A 193 -4.05 -0.33 15.96
C ASP A 193 -3.48 0.92 15.26
N PHE A 194 -2.19 1.15 15.43
CA PHE A 194 -1.41 2.04 14.58
C PHE A 194 -0.95 1.28 13.35
N VAL A 195 -1.11 1.86 12.17
CA VAL A 195 -0.79 1.24 10.88
C VAL A 195 0.37 1.98 10.22
N LEU A 196 1.41 1.24 9.87
CA LEU A 196 2.54 1.70 9.06
C LEU A 196 2.61 0.81 7.82
N GLY A 197 2.52 1.40 6.63
CA GLY A 197 2.47 0.63 5.40
C GLY A 197 3.21 1.25 4.23
N TYR A 198 3.53 0.37 3.31
CA TYR A 198 3.97 0.69 1.97
C TYR A 198 2.95 0.14 0.99
N GLU A 199 2.64 0.91 -0.05
CA GLU A 199 1.75 0.52 -1.13
C GLU A 199 2.36 0.92 -2.47
N TYR A 200 2.46 -0.02 -3.39
CA TYR A 200 2.65 0.28 -4.80
C TYR A 200 1.27 0.40 -5.44
N TYR A 201 0.96 1.58 -5.93
CA TYR A 201 -0.33 1.92 -6.51
C TYR A 201 -0.18 2.26 -7.99
N GLN A 202 -0.97 1.65 -8.86
CA GLN A 202 -0.92 1.81 -10.31
C GLN A 202 -2.30 2.18 -10.86
N ILE A 203 -2.35 3.23 -11.67
CA ILE A 203 -3.53 3.61 -12.46
C ILE A 203 -3.25 3.21 -13.90
N GLN A 204 -4.13 2.42 -14.55
CA GLN A 204 -3.97 1.98 -15.94
C GLN A 204 -4.55 3.00 -16.92
N GLY A 205 -3.85 3.26 -18.05
CA GLY A 205 -4.28 4.15 -19.12
C GLY A 205 -3.09 4.77 -19.86
N TYR A 206 -3.35 5.75 -20.71
CA TYR A 206 -2.31 6.46 -21.44
C TYR A 206 -1.44 7.25 -20.45
N ASN A 207 -0.14 6.97 -20.41
CA ASN A 207 0.82 7.53 -19.43
C ASN A 207 0.56 7.12 -17.98
N ASP A 208 0.34 5.83 -17.77
CA ASP A 208 0.02 5.22 -16.45
C ASP A 208 0.92 5.73 -15.33
N PRO A 209 0.42 6.55 -14.39
CA PRO A 209 1.19 6.88 -13.21
C PRO A 209 1.19 5.70 -12.25
N GLY A 210 2.38 5.26 -11.85
CA GLY A 210 2.59 4.42 -10.70
C GLY A 210 3.10 5.26 -9.53
N TYR A 211 2.77 4.87 -8.31
CA TYR A 211 3.20 5.55 -7.09
C TYR A 211 3.73 4.55 -6.08
N HIS A 212 4.91 4.87 -5.53
CA HIS A 212 5.43 4.25 -4.32
C HIS A 212 4.92 5.06 -3.13
N THR A 213 4.01 4.51 -2.36
CA THR A 213 3.28 5.25 -1.33
C THR A 213 3.66 4.73 0.07
N ILE A 214 4.01 5.64 0.96
CA ILE A 214 4.12 5.38 2.40
C ILE A 214 2.80 5.80 3.05
N LYS A 215 2.28 4.96 3.94
CA LYS A 215 1.01 5.14 4.61
C LYS A 215 1.18 5.04 6.12
N LEU A 216 0.56 5.98 6.83
CA LEU A 216 0.55 6.05 8.29
C LEU A 216 -0.89 6.32 8.74
N GLY A 217 -1.36 5.62 9.74
CA GLY A 217 -2.71 5.84 10.23
C GLY A 217 -3.11 5.00 11.42
N PHE A 218 -4.41 4.94 11.62
CA PHE A 218 -5.03 4.17 12.69
C PHE A 218 -6.15 3.32 12.12
N SER A 219 -6.34 2.15 12.70
CA SER A 219 -7.50 1.30 12.47
C SER A 219 -8.22 1.03 13.79
N TRP A 220 -9.54 0.91 13.72
CA TRP A 220 -10.42 0.61 14.84
C TRP A 220 -11.29 -0.59 14.51
N ASN A 221 -11.46 -1.48 15.48
CA ASN A 221 -12.26 -2.70 15.42
C ASN A 221 -13.45 -2.58 16.36
N PHE A 222 -14.62 -3.04 15.95
CA PHE A 222 -15.88 -2.96 16.67
C PHE A 222 -16.54 -4.33 16.84
#